data_a3c4be9a29e64f71058b70a3d99caa83
#
_entry.id   a3c4be9a29e64f71058b70a3d99caa83
#
_cell.length_a   1.000
_cell.length_b   1.000
_cell.length_c   1.000
_cell.angle_alpha   90.00
_cell.angle_beta   90.00
_cell.angle_gamma   90.00
#
_symmetry.space_group_name_H-M   'P 1'
#
loop_
_entity.id
_entity.type
_entity.pdbx_description
1 polymer ?
#
loop_
_entity_poly.entity_id
_entity_poly.type
_entity_poly.pdbx_seq_one_letter_code
_entity_poly.pdbx_strand_id
1 'polypeptide(L)'
;YDYYGASGKIDKIDKYIFCERLLLIGEDGANLVTRSKPIAFFAEGLYWVNNHAHCINSPDKLLLEYLCFYINAISLEKYVTGSAQPKMTQDNMNSILIPLPPYNEQKRLSQHLDEIMAMVDRIEIGKIESIELISKAKSQILDLAIRGKLVPQDPNDEPASVLLERIRAE
;
A
#
# COMPACT_ATOMS: atom_id res chain seq x y z
N TYR A 1 -18.78 -5.70 9.99
CA TYR A 1 -18.58 -4.46 9.24
C TYR A 1 -17.12 -4.01 9.35
N ASP A 2 -16.66 -3.23 8.39
CA ASP A 2 -15.28 -2.72 8.39
C ASP A 2 -15.10 -1.66 9.48
N TYR A 3 -13.95 -1.71 10.17
CA TYR A 3 -13.58 -0.79 11.22
C TYR A 3 -12.34 0.02 10.83
N TYR A 4 -12.51 1.33 10.72
CA TYR A 4 -11.48 2.26 10.26
C TYR A 4 -10.87 3.10 11.39
N GLY A 5 -9.59 3.39 11.24
CA GLY A 5 -8.83 4.32 12.09
C GLY A 5 -7.99 5.28 11.27
N ALA A 6 -6.99 5.91 11.89
CA ALA A 6 -6.17 6.97 11.28
C ALA A 6 -5.42 6.57 10.01
N SER A 7 -5.16 5.28 9.79
CA SER A 7 -4.33 4.80 8.66
C SER A 7 -5.03 3.74 7.81
N GLY A 8 -6.36 3.80 7.73
CA GLY A 8 -7.17 2.88 6.94
C GLY A 8 -7.94 1.88 7.78
N LYS A 9 -8.32 0.77 7.16
CA LYS A 9 -9.02 -0.32 7.80
C LYS A 9 -8.11 -1.04 8.79
N ILE A 10 -8.61 -1.22 10.03
CA ILE A 10 -7.87 -1.82 11.14
C ILE A 10 -8.38 -3.25 11.40
N ASP A 11 -9.71 -3.43 11.44
CA ASP A 11 -10.35 -4.66 11.88
C ASP A 11 -11.79 -4.74 11.35
N LYS A 12 -12.58 -5.65 11.91
CA LYS A 12 -14.03 -5.77 11.73
C LYS A 12 -14.76 -5.62 13.07
N ILE A 13 -16.00 -5.11 13.01
CA ILE A 13 -16.86 -4.90 14.17
C ILE A 13 -18.28 -5.36 13.85
N ASP A 14 -19.08 -5.66 14.88
CA ASP A 14 -20.45 -6.16 14.75
C ASP A 14 -21.50 -5.06 14.49
N LYS A 15 -21.10 -3.78 14.53
CA LYS A 15 -21.98 -2.62 14.32
C LYS A 15 -21.39 -1.67 13.29
N TYR A 16 -22.24 -0.82 12.72
CA TYR A 16 -21.83 0.26 11.84
C TYR A 16 -22.48 1.58 12.28
N ILE A 17 -21.86 2.71 11.93
CA ILE A 17 -22.39 4.06 12.15
C ILE A 17 -22.55 4.84 10.85
N PHE A 18 -21.86 4.42 9.78
CA PHE A 18 -21.96 5.03 8.46
C PHE A 18 -22.39 4.00 7.42
N CYS A 19 -23.16 4.49 6.43
CA CYS A 19 -23.61 3.71 5.28
C CYS A 19 -23.39 4.45 3.94
N GLU A 20 -22.57 5.51 3.95
CA GLU A 20 -22.28 6.37 2.81
C GLU A 20 -20.77 6.43 2.52
N ARG A 21 -20.41 6.88 1.31
CA ARG A 21 -19.01 7.09 0.95
C ARG A 21 -18.51 8.41 1.55
N LEU A 22 -17.53 8.31 2.46
CA LEU A 22 -16.88 9.45 3.11
C LEU A 22 -15.38 9.47 2.82
N LEU A 23 -14.82 10.67 2.76
CA LEU A 23 -13.38 10.87 2.81
C LEU A 23 -12.95 10.87 4.28
N LEU A 24 -12.08 9.96 4.65
CA LEU A 24 -11.47 9.86 5.96
C LEU A 24 -10.07 10.47 5.92
N ILE A 25 -9.72 11.27 6.92
CA ILE A 25 -8.39 11.89 7.06
C ILE A 25 -7.85 11.52 8.44
N GLY A 26 -6.66 10.90 8.49
CA GLY A 26 -6.04 10.51 9.75
C GLY A 26 -5.81 11.70 10.68
N GLU A 27 -6.26 11.60 11.95
CA GLU A 27 -6.12 12.64 12.97
C GLU A 27 -4.82 12.50 13.74
N ASP A 28 -4.34 11.28 14.00
CA ASP A 28 -3.17 11.06 14.84
C ASP A 28 -2.32 9.84 14.37
N GLY A 29 -1.17 9.68 15.04
CA GLY A 29 -0.25 8.58 14.83
C GLY A 29 0.95 8.91 13.96
N ALA A 30 1.93 8.01 14.00
CA ALA A 30 3.21 8.16 13.30
C ALA A 30 3.06 8.34 11.79
N ASN A 31 1.97 7.82 11.20
CA ASN A 31 1.71 7.91 9.76
C ASN A 31 1.56 9.35 9.26
N LEU A 32 1.13 10.29 10.11
CA LEU A 32 1.08 11.72 9.75
C LEU A 32 2.45 12.28 9.35
N VAL A 33 3.52 11.71 9.90
CA VAL A 33 4.91 12.11 9.62
C VAL A 33 5.57 11.14 8.64
N THR A 34 5.48 9.83 8.87
CA THR A 34 6.17 8.81 8.06
C THR A 34 5.57 8.63 6.68
N ARG A 35 4.27 8.91 6.51
CA ARG A 35 3.51 8.79 5.26
C ARG A 35 3.69 7.42 4.57
N SER A 36 3.81 6.38 5.37
CA SER A 36 3.93 5.00 4.88
C SER A 36 2.63 4.46 4.27
N LYS A 37 1.50 5.11 4.61
CA LYS A 37 0.17 4.86 4.05
C LYS A 37 -0.49 6.20 3.70
N PRO A 38 -1.49 6.22 2.81
CA PRO A 38 -2.29 7.42 2.58
C PRO A 38 -2.82 8.01 3.89
N ILE A 39 -2.79 9.34 4.01
CA ILE A 39 -3.39 10.06 5.15
C ILE A 39 -4.89 10.26 4.91
N ALA A 40 -5.27 10.54 3.66
CA ALA A 40 -6.64 10.67 3.22
C ALA A 40 -7.04 9.46 2.35
N PHE A 41 -8.17 8.83 2.65
CA PHE A 41 -8.67 7.65 1.95
C PHE A 41 -10.18 7.56 2.04
N PHE A 42 -10.82 6.82 1.13
CA PHE A 42 -12.27 6.64 1.15
C PHE A 42 -12.67 5.40 1.94
N ALA A 43 -13.80 5.53 2.66
CA ALA A 43 -14.57 4.40 3.18
C ALA A 43 -15.96 4.42 2.57
N GLU A 44 -16.51 3.25 2.27
CA GLU A 44 -17.81 3.11 1.64
C GLU A 44 -18.53 1.84 2.10
N GLY A 45 -19.86 1.78 1.87
CA GLY A 45 -20.70 0.70 2.37
C GLY A 45 -21.06 0.87 3.83
N LEU A 46 -21.14 -0.23 4.59
CA LEU A 46 -21.47 -0.23 6.01
C LEU A 46 -20.19 -0.37 6.84
N TYR A 47 -19.85 0.63 7.65
CA TYR A 47 -18.61 0.65 8.39
C TYR A 47 -18.68 1.50 9.67
N TRP A 48 -17.67 1.35 10.51
CA TRP A 48 -17.42 2.15 11.71
C TRP A 48 -16.09 2.88 11.57
N VAL A 49 -16.05 4.13 12.04
CA VAL A 49 -14.82 4.93 12.14
C VAL A 49 -14.60 5.26 13.61
N ASN A 50 -13.38 5.06 14.11
CA ASN A 50 -13.01 5.48 15.46
C ASN A 50 -12.67 6.99 15.51
N ASN A 51 -12.34 7.46 16.71
CA ASN A 51 -12.01 8.87 16.98
C ASN A 51 -10.59 9.28 16.51
N HIS A 52 -9.90 8.45 15.73
CA HIS A 52 -8.57 8.73 15.20
C HIS A 52 -8.59 9.16 13.73
N ALA A 53 -9.77 9.38 13.16
CA ALA A 53 -9.92 9.90 11.81
C ALA A 53 -11.05 10.91 11.72
N HIS A 54 -10.80 11.99 11.00
CA HIS A 54 -11.83 12.96 10.61
C HIS A 54 -12.67 12.40 9.47
N CYS A 55 -13.99 12.59 9.53
CA CYS A 55 -14.93 12.15 8.49
C CYS A 55 -15.42 13.38 7.72
N ILE A 56 -15.15 13.43 6.43
CA ILE A 56 -15.51 14.54 5.55
C ILE A 56 -16.54 14.07 4.53
N ASN A 57 -17.61 14.84 4.43
CA ASN A 57 -18.63 14.66 3.39
C ASN A 57 -18.81 15.95 2.58
N SER A 58 -19.27 15.79 1.35
CA SER A 58 -19.69 16.89 0.48
C SER A 58 -20.79 16.40 -0.48
N PRO A 59 -21.77 17.25 -0.82
CA PRO A 59 -22.67 16.97 -1.95
C PRO A 59 -21.92 16.82 -3.27
N ASP A 60 -20.81 17.56 -3.42
CA ASP A 60 -19.90 17.45 -4.56
C ASP A 60 -18.85 16.35 -4.29
N LYS A 61 -19.09 15.18 -4.87
CA LYS A 61 -18.19 14.04 -4.72
C LYS A 61 -16.86 14.22 -5.45
N LEU A 62 -16.86 15.00 -6.53
CA LEU A 62 -15.63 15.34 -7.25
C LEU A 62 -14.68 16.18 -6.38
N LEU A 63 -15.23 17.09 -5.57
CA LEU A 63 -14.44 17.84 -4.59
C LEU A 63 -13.74 16.90 -3.60
N LEU A 64 -14.42 15.85 -3.13
CA LEU A 64 -13.81 14.89 -2.21
C LEU A 64 -12.65 14.11 -2.86
N GLU A 65 -12.78 13.73 -4.15
CA GLU A 65 -11.68 13.10 -4.90
C GLU A 65 -10.46 14.02 -4.98
N TYR A 66 -10.69 15.28 -5.38
CA TYR A 66 -9.63 16.28 -5.44
C TYR A 66 -8.96 16.50 -4.07
N LEU A 67 -9.75 16.62 -2.98
CA LEU A 67 -9.24 16.76 -1.63
C LEU A 67 -8.40 15.55 -1.19
N CYS A 68 -8.82 14.35 -1.53
CA CYS A 68 -8.08 13.13 -1.22
C CYS A 68 -6.67 13.18 -1.84
N PHE A 69 -6.58 13.50 -3.14
CA PHE A 69 -5.29 13.65 -3.81
C PHE A 69 -4.46 14.77 -3.20
N TYR A 70 -5.06 15.93 -2.98
CA TYR A 70 -4.36 17.09 -2.46
C TYR A 70 -3.74 16.84 -1.07
N ILE A 71 -4.52 16.32 -0.11
CA ILE A 71 -4.06 16.02 1.26
C ILE A 71 -2.94 14.97 1.23
N ASN A 72 -3.01 14.00 0.35
CA ASN A 72 -1.97 13.00 0.21
C ASN A 72 -0.70 13.54 -0.46
N ALA A 73 -0.78 14.62 -1.22
CA ALA A 73 0.35 15.21 -1.93
C ALA A 73 1.13 16.24 -1.11
N ILE A 74 0.45 17.05 -0.27
CA ILE A 74 1.10 18.14 0.47
C ILE A 74 1.84 17.66 1.72
N SER A 75 2.85 18.41 2.17
CA SER A 75 3.42 18.25 3.52
C SER A 75 2.44 18.73 4.57
N LEU A 76 2.19 17.88 5.58
CA LEU A 76 1.32 18.21 6.72
C LEU A 76 2.09 18.63 7.97
N GLU A 77 3.42 18.72 7.93
CA GLU A 77 4.28 18.97 9.08
C GLU A 77 3.84 20.20 9.89
N LYS A 78 3.51 21.31 9.21
CA LYS A 78 3.07 22.55 9.86
C LYS A 78 1.68 22.48 10.52
N TYR A 79 0.90 21.45 10.20
CA TYR A 79 -0.44 21.20 10.75
C TYR A 79 -0.45 20.11 11.83
N VAL A 80 0.67 19.42 12.00
CA VAL A 80 0.82 18.34 12.98
C VAL A 80 1.55 18.85 14.21
N THR A 81 1.03 18.55 15.40
CA THR A 81 1.62 18.86 16.69
C THR A 81 1.93 17.59 17.46
N GLY A 82 2.82 17.67 18.46
CA GLY A 82 3.21 16.54 19.29
C GLY A 82 4.33 15.70 18.66
N SER A 83 5.50 15.68 19.31
CA SER A 83 6.67 14.93 18.85
C SER A 83 6.59 13.44 19.17
N ALA A 84 6.05 13.07 20.33
CA ALA A 84 5.92 11.66 20.75
C ALA A 84 4.68 11.00 20.12
N GLN A 85 3.59 11.74 19.99
CA GLN A 85 2.36 11.30 19.35
C GLN A 85 1.89 12.40 18.40
N PRO A 86 2.25 12.33 17.12
CA PRO A 86 1.82 13.31 16.13
C PRO A 86 0.30 13.38 16.04
N LYS A 87 -0.26 14.59 16.05
CA LYS A 87 -1.69 14.83 15.98
C LYS A 87 -2.01 16.03 15.11
N MET A 88 -2.97 15.89 14.23
CA MET A 88 -3.59 16.93 13.42
C MET A 88 -5.00 17.17 13.94
N THR A 89 -5.18 18.17 14.79
CA THR A 89 -6.51 18.53 15.33
C THR A 89 -7.43 19.01 14.22
N GLN A 90 -8.73 19.01 14.49
CA GLN A 90 -9.72 19.54 13.56
C GLN A 90 -9.44 21.00 13.17
N ASP A 91 -9.02 21.84 14.11
CA ASP A 91 -8.67 23.23 13.84
C ASP A 91 -7.46 23.35 12.92
N ASN A 92 -6.43 22.52 13.14
CA ASN A 92 -5.27 22.49 12.27
C ASN A 92 -5.65 21.98 10.87
N MET A 93 -6.46 20.95 10.77
CA MET A 93 -6.97 20.45 9.48
C MET A 93 -7.78 21.53 8.75
N ASN A 94 -8.66 22.22 9.44
CA ASN A 94 -9.48 23.30 8.87
C ASN A 94 -8.65 24.53 8.43
N SER A 95 -7.44 24.68 8.94
CA SER A 95 -6.51 25.76 8.53
C SER A 95 -5.74 25.45 7.24
N ILE A 96 -5.87 24.25 6.68
CA ILE A 96 -5.20 23.85 5.45
C ILE A 96 -5.77 24.67 4.28
N LEU A 97 -4.91 25.45 3.64
CA LEU A 97 -5.28 26.18 2.43
C LEU A 97 -5.27 25.26 1.24
N ILE A 98 -6.40 25.17 0.56
CA ILE A 98 -6.62 24.30 -0.57
C ILE A 98 -6.82 25.17 -1.83
N PRO A 99 -5.94 25.10 -2.84
CA PRO A 99 -6.16 25.73 -4.12
C PRO A 99 -7.29 25.02 -4.85
N LEU A 100 -8.40 25.69 -5.10
CA LEU A 100 -9.55 25.12 -5.81
C LEU A 100 -9.51 25.56 -7.28
N PRO A 101 -9.14 24.68 -8.21
CA PRO A 101 -9.28 24.95 -9.64
C PRO A 101 -10.75 25.08 -10.04
N PRO A 102 -11.07 25.69 -11.19
CA PRO A 102 -12.43 25.65 -11.74
C PRO A 102 -12.95 24.24 -11.87
N TYR A 103 -14.27 24.04 -11.69
CA TYR A 103 -14.90 22.72 -11.63
C TYR A 103 -14.52 21.76 -12.77
N ASN A 104 -14.52 22.27 -14.01
CA ASN A 104 -14.12 21.45 -15.16
C ASN A 104 -12.64 21.03 -15.14
N GLU A 105 -11.80 21.82 -14.51
CA GLU A 105 -10.39 21.50 -14.32
C GLU A 105 -10.22 20.46 -13.22
N GLN A 106 -10.94 20.58 -12.10
CA GLN A 106 -10.97 19.56 -11.06
C GLN A 106 -11.33 18.18 -11.65
N LYS A 107 -12.35 18.15 -12.52
CA LYS A 107 -12.78 16.91 -13.18
C LYS A 107 -11.68 16.28 -14.03
N ARG A 108 -11.00 17.10 -14.85
CA ARG A 108 -9.90 16.60 -15.69
C ARG A 108 -8.71 16.13 -14.85
N LEU A 109 -8.38 16.87 -13.79
CA LEU A 109 -7.29 16.51 -12.86
C LEU A 109 -7.56 15.20 -12.15
N SER A 110 -8.77 15.04 -11.56
CA SER A 110 -9.12 13.79 -10.86
C SER A 110 -9.08 12.60 -11.80
N GLN A 111 -9.68 12.69 -12.98
CA GLN A 111 -9.64 11.61 -13.98
C GLN A 111 -8.20 11.24 -14.40
N HIS A 112 -7.36 12.23 -14.64
CA HIS A 112 -5.97 11.98 -15.05
C HIS A 112 -5.13 11.39 -13.91
N LEU A 113 -5.36 11.84 -12.68
CA LEU A 113 -4.71 11.28 -11.50
C LEU A 113 -5.12 9.82 -11.25
N ASP A 114 -6.41 9.49 -11.40
CA ASP A 114 -6.88 8.11 -11.31
C ASP A 114 -6.20 7.21 -12.34
N GLU A 115 -6.07 7.66 -13.59
CA GLU A 115 -5.39 6.92 -14.65
C GLU A 115 -3.91 6.68 -14.32
N ILE A 116 -3.21 7.73 -13.86
CA ILE A 116 -1.78 7.62 -13.48
C ILE A 116 -1.62 6.69 -12.29
N MET A 117 -2.43 6.83 -11.24
CA MET A 117 -2.35 5.97 -10.05
C MET A 117 -2.62 4.51 -10.40
N ALA A 118 -3.60 4.23 -11.26
CA ALA A 118 -3.83 2.88 -11.77
C ALA A 118 -2.64 2.31 -12.58
N MET A 119 -1.84 3.15 -13.23
CA MET A 119 -0.60 2.72 -13.88
C MET A 119 0.49 2.40 -12.83
N VAL A 120 0.64 3.22 -11.80
CA VAL A 120 1.58 3.00 -10.69
C VAL A 120 1.26 1.68 -9.99
N ASP A 121 0.00 1.45 -9.63
CA ASP A 121 -0.44 0.20 -9.00
C ASP A 121 -0.09 -1.04 -9.84
N ARG A 122 -0.28 -0.97 -11.17
CA ARG A 122 0.12 -2.06 -12.07
C ARG A 122 1.62 -2.32 -12.08
N ILE A 123 2.43 -1.26 -11.99
CA ILE A 123 3.89 -1.40 -11.90
C ILE A 123 4.29 -2.05 -10.59
N GLU A 124 3.67 -1.67 -9.48
CA GLU A 124 3.93 -2.26 -8.16
C GLU A 124 3.56 -3.74 -8.11
N ILE A 125 2.39 -4.12 -8.64
CA ILE A 125 1.97 -5.51 -8.75
C ILE A 125 2.96 -6.31 -9.62
N GLY A 126 3.31 -5.82 -10.80
CA GLY A 126 4.27 -6.48 -11.70
C GLY A 126 5.66 -6.64 -11.08
N LYS A 127 6.09 -5.72 -10.22
CA LYS A 127 7.33 -5.86 -9.44
C LYS A 127 7.26 -7.01 -8.45
N ILE A 128 6.16 -7.16 -7.73
CA ILE A 128 5.94 -8.27 -6.77
C ILE A 128 5.96 -9.60 -7.51
N GLU A 129 5.19 -9.73 -8.60
CA GLU A 129 5.15 -10.94 -9.42
C GLU A 129 6.53 -11.31 -9.98
N SER A 130 7.33 -10.31 -10.39
CA SER A 130 8.69 -10.54 -10.88
C SER A 130 9.61 -11.10 -9.80
N ILE A 131 9.50 -10.61 -8.56
CA ILE A 131 10.29 -11.12 -7.42
C ILE A 131 9.93 -12.58 -7.13
N GLU A 132 8.64 -12.93 -7.16
CA GLU A 132 8.17 -14.31 -6.97
C GLU A 132 8.67 -15.26 -8.07
N LEU A 133 8.61 -14.82 -9.32
CA LEU A 133 9.11 -15.59 -10.47
C LEU A 133 10.63 -15.85 -10.37
N ILE A 134 11.41 -14.82 -9.98
CA ILE A 134 12.86 -14.96 -9.77
C ILE A 134 13.14 -15.96 -8.64
N SER A 135 12.42 -15.90 -7.54
CA SER A 135 12.57 -16.85 -6.43
C SER A 135 12.27 -18.29 -6.88
N LYS A 136 11.18 -18.47 -7.61
CA LYS A 136 10.78 -19.77 -8.17
C LYS A 136 11.82 -20.32 -9.16
N ALA A 137 12.34 -19.47 -10.05
CA ALA A 137 13.38 -19.86 -11.00
C ALA A 137 14.68 -20.30 -10.28
N LYS A 138 15.12 -19.55 -9.23
CA LYS A 138 16.27 -19.94 -8.43
C LYS A 138 16.08 -21.32 -7.79
N SER A 139 14.91 -21.59 -7.20
CA SER A 139 14.59 -22.89 -6.61
C SER A 139 14.63 -24.03 -7.62
N GLN A 140 14.09 -23.79 -8.82
CA GLN A 140 14.10 -24.80 -9.90
C GLN A 140 15.51 -25.08 -10.40
N ILE A 141 16.34 -24.05 -10.56
CA ILE A 141 17.76 -24.23 -10.96
C ILE A 141 18.52 -25.05 -9.91
N LEU A 142 18.32 -24.76 -8.64
CA LEU A 142 18.96 -25.52 -7.55
C LEU A 142 18.48 -26.97 -7.51
N ASP A 143 17.19 -27.23 -7.70
CA ASP A 143 16.65 -28.60 -7.77
C ASP A 143 17.24 -29.37 -8.93
N LEU A 144 17.36 -28.77 -10.11
CA LEU A 144 18.00 -29.39 -11.26
C LEU A 144 19.50 -29.69 -11.00
N ALA A 145 20.20 -28.76 -10.32
CA ALA A 145 21.61 -28.96 -9.98
C ALA A 145 21.79 -30.13 -9.02
N ILE A 146 21.01 -30.19 -7.93
CA ILE A 146 21.07 -31.26 -6.92
C ILE A 146 20.75 -32.63 -7.54
N ARG A 147 19.86 -32.67 -8.51
CA ARG A 147 19.48 -33.90 -9.23
C ARG A 147 20.45 -34.25 -10.35
N GLY A 148 21.51 -33.50 -10.56
CA GLY A 148 22.47 -33.72 -11.65
C GLY A 148 21.87 -33.53 -13.05
N LYS A 149 20.81 -32.71 -13.17
CA LYS A 149 20.07 -32.46 -14.42
C LYS A 149 20.32 -31.07 -15.01
N LEU A 150 21.13 -30.26 -14.34
CA LEU A 150 21.41 -28.89 -14.76
C LEU A 150 22.39 -28.84 -15.95
N VAL A 151 23.35 -29.77 -15.96
CA VAL A 151 24.33 -29.94 -17.05
C VAL A 151 24.30 -31.38 -17.54
N PRO A 152 24.58 -31.64 -18.84
CA PRO A 152 24.75 -32.97 -19.32
C PRO A 152 25.87 -33.68 -18.56
N GLN A 153 25.68 -34.97 -18.22
CA GLN A 153 26.72 -35.75 -17.59
C GLN A 153 27.77 -36.13 -18.66
N ASP A 154 29.05 -36.01 -18.32
CA ASP A 154 30.14 -36.46 -19.17
C ASP A 154 30.35 -37.97 -18.97
N PRO A 155 30.31 -38.78 -20.05
CA PRO A 155 30.54 -40.23 -19.97
C PRO A 155 31.96 -40.58 -19.47
N ASN A 156 32.89 -39.65 -19.52
CA ASN A 156 34.28 -39.82 -19.04
C ASN A 156 34.48 -39.50 -17.57
N ASP A 157 33.45 -38.94 -16.92
CA ASP A 157 33.49 -38.65 -15.48
C ASP A 157 33.48 -39.96 -14.67
N GLU A 158 34.20 -39.95 -13.53
CA GLU A 158 34.23 -41.07 -12.60
C GLU A 158 32.81 -41.32 -12.02
N PRO A 159 32.27 -42.55 -12.12
CA PRO A 159 30.96 -42.87 -11.54
C PRO A 159 30.94 -42.64 -10.01
N ALA A 160 29.84 -42.15 -9.49
CA ALA A 160 29.66 -41.90 -8.05
C ALA A 160 29.88 -43.17 -7.18
N SER A 161 29.62 -44.37 -7.73
CA SER A 161 29.90 -45.67 -7.08
C SER A 161 31.38 -45.84 -6.72
N VAL A 162 32.27 -45.50 -7.63
CA VAL A 162 33.73 -45.60 -7.41
C VAL A 162 34.19 -44.63 -6.32
N LEU A 163 33.66 -43.38 -6.28
CA LEU A 163 33.94 -42.43 -5.21
C LEU A 163 33.44 -42.95 -3.86
N LEU A 164 32.22 -43.55 -3.82
CA LEU A 164 31.65 -44.10 -2.57
C LEU A 164 32.42 -45.32 -2.06
N GLU A 165 32.96 -46.18 -2.95
CA GLU A 165 33.81 -47.31 -2.56
C GLU A 165 35.15 -46.80 -1.94
N ARG A 166 35.74 -45.75 -2.51
CA ARG A 166 36.96 -45.13 -1.99
C ARG A 166 36.75 -44.56 -0.58
N ILE A 167 35.64 -43.82 -0.37
CA ILE A 167 35.32 -43.27 0.96
C ILE A 167 35.04 -44.35 2.00
N ARG A 168 34.49 -45.51 1.61
CA ARG A 168 34.27 -46.64 2.52
C ARG A 168 35.49 -47.44 2.85
N ALA A 169 36.54 -47.34 2.04
CA ALA A 169 37.82 -48.05 2.23
C ALA A 169 38.81 -47.27 3.13
N GLU A 170 38.58 -45.98 3.37
CA GLU A 170 39.24 -45.14 4.37
C GLU A 170 38.56 -45.30 5.75
#